data_c4983855386a4be158b0acd543b745a4
#
_entry.id   c4983855386a4be158b0acd543b745a4
#
_cell.length_a   1.000
_cell.length_b   1.000
_cell.length_c   1.000
_cell.angle_alpha   90.00
_cell.angle_beta   90.00
_cell.angle_gamma   90.00
#
_symmetry.space_group_name_H-M   'P 1'
#
loop_
_entity.id
_entity.type
_entity.pdbx_description
1 polymer ?
#
loop_
_entity_poly.entity_id
_entity_poly.type
_entity_poly.pdbx_seq_one_letter_code
_entity_poly.pdbx_strand_id
1 'polypeptide(L)'
;MRLLGAGDIRGTAGRLGVRPTKKLGQNFVVEPGSVRQIAALAAVRPGDLVLEVGPGLGSLTLALLEAAVGAGDARLVAVEIDPVLAAELPKTIADRAPEFAGLVDVVTADALAVGEAEVGRPTVLAANLPYNVAVPVLLNLLAALPSLERGIVMVQAEVADRMCAGPGGRVYGAPSAKLAWYASARAAGTVPRSVFWPVPNVDSKLVAFARHDPPSTSASRAEVFAVVDAAFGQRRKTLRAALGGWAGSPAAAERLLRAAGVDPGARGESLPIADFARIAQARQDR
;
A
#
# COMPACT_ATOMS: atom_id res chain seq x y z
N MET A 1 -10.92 17.86 19.54
CA MET A 1 -9.65 17.64 18.82
C MET A 1 -9.46 18.68 17.72
N ARG A 2 -8.25 19.27 17.55
CA ARG A 2 -7.97 20.27 16.51
C ARG A 2 -6.95 19.71 15.53
N LEU A 3 -7.34 19.50 14.28
CA LEU A 3 -6.45 19.03 13.21
C LEU A 3 -5.39 20.09 12.84
N LEU A 4 -4.30 19.63 12.22
CA LEU A 4 -3.22 20.50 11.76
C LEU A 4 -3.58 21.18 10.44
N GLY A 5 -3.35 22.50 10.39
CA GLY A 5 -3.43 23.29 9.16
C GLY A 5 -2.05 23.61 8.60
N ALA A 6 -2.01 24.31 7.46
CA ALA A 6 -0.77 24.67 6.77
C ALA A 6 0.22 25.47 7.63
N GLY A 7 -0.28 26.36 8.51
CA GLY A 7 0.54 27.12 9.45
C GLY A 7 1.20 26.24 10.51
N ASP A 8 0.44 25.30 11.07
CA ASP A 8 0.95 24.35 12.07
C ASP A 8 2.06 23.47 11.49
N ILE A 9 1.83 22.89 10.30
CA ILE A 9 2.79 22.02 9.61
C ILE A 9 4.10 22.76 9.31
N ARG A 10 4.03 23.96 8.71
CA ARG A 10 5.22 24.75 8.39
C ARG A 10 5.97 25.22 9.64
N GLY A 11 5.23 25.62 10.66
CA GLY A 11 5.81 26.06 11.94
C GLY A 11 6.55 24.92 12.64
N THR A 12 5.95 23.74 12.73
CA THR A 12 6.59 22.56 13.32
C THR A 12 7.79 22.10 12.51
N ALA A 13 7.67 21.99 11.18
CA ALA A 13 8.80 21.64 10.31
C ALA A 13 9.97 22.63 10.45
N GLY A 14 9.69 23.95 10.51
CA GLY A 14 10.68 24.99 10.74
C GLY A 14 11.39 24.85 12.09
N ARG A 15 10.65 24.60 13.17
CA ARG A 15 11.18 24.38 14.52
C ARG A 15 12.09 23.16 14.61
N LEU A 16 11.74 22.10 13.90
CA LEU A 16 12.51 20.84 13.86
C LEU A 16 13.69 20.89 12.86
N GLY A 17 13.82 21.94 12.06
CA GLY A 17 14.79 22.00 10.98
C GLY A 17 14.54 20.96 9.87
N VAL A 18 13.33 20.39 9.82
CA VAL A 18 12.94 19.39 8.82
C VAL A 18 12.76 20.06 7.47
N ARG A 19 13.62 19.68 6.52
CA ARG A 19 13.48 20.04 5.11
C ARG A 19 12.93 18.83 4.38
N PRO A 20 11.66 18.87 3.89
CA PRO A 20 11.09 17.74 3.16
C PRO A 20 12.01 17.32 2.02
N THR A 21 12.39 16.05 1.99
CA THR A 21 13.34 15.53 1.01
C THR A 21 12.63 14.67 -0.02
N LYS A 22 13.04 14.79 -1.28
CA LYS A 22 12.57 13.89 -2.35
C LYS A 22 12.93 12.43 -2.08
N LYS A 23 14.06 12.20 -1.38
CA LYS A 23 14.56 10.86 -1.03
C LYS A 23 13.60 10.10 -0.13
N LEU A 24 12.99 10.78 0.85
CA LEU A 24 12.00 10.20 1.76
C LEU A 24 10.55 10.37 1.25
N GLY A 25 10.37 10.99 0.09
CA GLY A 25 9.04 11.19 -0.50
C GLY A 25 8.09 12.03 0.38
N GLN A 26 8.63 12.89 1.23
CA GLN A 26 7.88 13.66 2.23
C GLN A 26 7.01 14.73 1.60
N ASN A 27 5.70 14.51 1.59
CA ASN A 27 4.68 15.48 1.22
C ASN A 27 3.61 15.44 2.31
N PHE A 28 3.59 16.46 3.16
CA PHE A 28 2.66 16.54 4.28
C PHE A 28 1.30 17.07 3.81
N VAL A 29 0.22 16.42 4.22
CA VAL A 29 -1.14 16.92 3.96
C VAL A 29 -1.41 18.08 4.92
N VAL A 30 -1.76 19.25 4.37
CA VAL A 30 -1.97 20.49 5.13
C VAL A 30 -3.44 20.93 5.18
N GLU A 31 -4.33 20.15 4.58
CA GLU A 31 -5.76 20.46 4.46
C GLU A 31 -6.58 19.48 5.33
N PRO A 32 -7.24 19.99 6.42
CA PRO A 32 -7.98 19.15 7.38
C PRO A 32 -9.13 18.33 6.78
N GLY A 33 -9.81 18.85 5.75
CA GLY A 33 -10.92 18.16 5.09
C GLY A 33 -10.45 16.89 4.38
N SER A 34 -9.29 16.96 3.73
CA SER A 34 -8.69 15.81 3.03
C SER A 34 -8.30 14.69 3.99
N VAL A 35 -7.69 14.99 5.14
CA VAL A 35 -7.33 13.94 6.11
C VAL A 35 -8.56 13.31 6.77
N ARG A 36 -9.62 14.10 7.02
CA ARG A 36 -10.90 13.53 7.49
C ARG A 36 -11.54 12.63 6.46
N GLN A 37 -11.49 13.00 5.19
CA GLN A 37 -11.99 12.14 4.10
C GLN A 37 -11.24 10.81 4.05
N ILE A 38 -9.90 10.82 4.18
CA ILE A 38 -9.09 9.61 4.21
C ILE A 38 -9.44 8.76 5.44
N ALA A 39 -9.54 9.36 6.63
CA ALA A 39 -9.91 8.66 7.85
C ALA A 39 -11.32 8.05 7.76
N ALA A 40 -12.29 8.77 7.18
CA ALA A 40 -13.62 8.23 6.96
C ALA A 40 -13.62 7.01 6.01
N LEU A 41 -12.79 7.04 4.96
CA LEU A 41 -12.63 5.93 4.01
C LEU A 41 -11.89 4.73 4.60
N ALA A 42 -11.11 4.91 5.67
CA ALA A 42 -10.52 3.82 6.44
C ALA A 42 -11.59 2.96 7.13
N ALA A 43 -12.78 3.51 7.34
CA ALA A 43 -13.94 2.82 7.91
C ALA A 43 -13.60 2.11 9.22
N VAL A 44 -13.00 2.86 10.15
CA VAL A 44 -12.60 2.36 11.47
C VAL A 44 -13.81 1.85 12.25
N ARG A 45 -13.69 0.68 12.88
CA ARG A 45 -14.75 -0.02 13.61
C ARG A 45 -14.31 -0.26 15.06
N PRO A 46 -15.26 -0.57 15.96
CA PRO A 46 -14.91 -1.04 17.30
C PRO A 46 -13.94 -2.22 17.26
N GLY A 47 -12.92 -2.21 18.13
CA GLY A 47 -11.91 -3.25 18.22
C GLY A 47 -10.81 -3.21 17.15
N ASP A 48 -10.86 -2.29 16.18
CA ASP A 48 -9.80 -2.17 15.18
C ASP A 48 -8.47 -1.71 15.80
N LEU A 49 -7.37 -2.30 15.35
CA LEU A 49 -6.05 -1.72 15.43
C LEU A 49 -5.71 -1.14 14.04
N VAL A 50 -5.64 0.19 13.98
CA VAL A 50 -5.33 0.91 12.75
C VAL A 50 -3.82 1.08 12.62
N LEU A 51 -3.23 0.58 11.55
CA LEU A 51 -1.84 0.85 11.20
C LEU A 51 -1.77 2.09 10.31
N GLU A 52 -1.03 3.10 10.76
CA GLU A 52 -0.64 4.23 9.92
C GLU A 52 0.82 4.09 9.52
N VAL A 53 1.13 4.26 8.24
CA VAL A 53 2.51 4.29 7.73
C VAL A 53 2.85 5.68 7.22
N GLY A 54 3.96 6.23 7.76
CA GLY A 54 4.42 7.56 7.45
C GLY A 54 3.52 8.67 8.02
N PRO A 55 3.28 8.70 9.35
CA PRO A 55 2.44 9.72 9.99
C PRO A 55 3.00 11.13 9.80
N GLY A 56 4.32 11.25 9.61
CA GLY A 56 4.99 12.52 9.46
C GLY A 56 4.77 13.43 10.67
N LEU A 57 4.15 14.60 10.43
CA LEU A 57 3.85 15.56 11.51
C LEU A 57 2.50 15.30 12.20
N GLY A 58 1.75 14.24 11.81
CA GLY A 58 0.54 13.79 12.49
C GLY A 58 -0.77 14.29 11.89
N SER A 59 -0.79 14.82 10.67
CA SER A 59 -2.03 15.31 10.04
C SER A 59 -3.08 14.20 9.91
N LEU A 60 -2.72 13.06 9.34
CA LEU A 60 -3.63 11.93 9.17
C LEU A 60 -3.84 11.21 10.51
N THR A 61 -2.80 11.10 11.34
CA THR A 61 -2.88 10.50 12.69
C THR A 61 -4.01 11.11 13.53
N LEU A 62 -4.10 12.44 13.58
CA LEU A 62 -5.16 13.11 14.35
C LEU A 62 -6.56 12.83 13.77
N ALA A 63 -6.71 12.74 12.46
CA ALA A 63 -8.01 12.40 11.85
C ALA A 63 -8.38 10.93 12.08
N LEU A 64 -7.40 10.02 12.06
CA LEU A 64 -7.61 8.60 12.40
C LEU A 64 -7.94 8.43 13.88
N LEU A 65 -7.30 9.21 14.74
CA LEU A 65 -7.60 9.24 16.18
C LEU A 65 -9.02 9.75 16.43
N GLU A 66 -9.47 10.81 15.72
CA GLU A 66 -10.86 11.28 15.77
C GLU A 66 -11.85 10.17 15.36
N ALA A 67 -11.52 9.38 14.32
CA ALA A 67 -12.33 8.25 13.87
C ALA A 67 -12.31 7.08 14.88
N ALA A 68 -11.16 6.77 15.48
CA ALA A 68 -11.00 5.70 16.46
C ALA A 68 -11.80 6.00 17.75
N VAL A 69 -11.76 7.24 18.23
CA VAL A 69 -12.57 7.70 19.38
C VAL A 69 -14.06 7.58 19.06
N GLY A 70 -14.47 7.96 17.84
CA GLY A 70 -15.86 7.79 17.40
C GLY A 70 -16.31 6.33 17.29
N ALA A 71 -15.38 5.41 17.07
CA ALA A 71 -15.64 3.97 17.05
C ALA A 71 -15.69 3.31 18.44
N GLY A 72 -15.14 3.97 19.48
CA GLY A 72 -15.19 3.55 20.88
C GLY A 72 -13.90 2.95 21.40
N ASP A 73 -13.51 1.75 21.00
CA ASP A 73 -12.34 1.01 21.52
C ASP A 73 -11.22 0.75 20.49
N ALA A 74 -11.27 1.41 19.35
CA ALA A 74 -10.22 1.32 18.34
C ALA A 74 -8.92 2.02 18.78
N ARG A 75 -7.77 1.48 18.34
CA ARG A 75 -6.43 1.99 18.65
C ARG A 75 -5.64 2.23 17.38
N LEU A 76 -4.55 2.99 17.49
CA LEU A 76 -3.62 3.26 16.39
C LEU A 76 -2.22 2.74 16.72
N VAL A 77 -1.52 2.27 15.69
CA VAL A 77 -0.06 2.12 15.68
C VAL A 77 0.49 2.86 14.47
N ALA A 78 1.42 3.77 14.70
CA ALA A 78 2.00 4.63 13.67
C ALA A 78 3.47 4.26 13.45
N VAL A 79 3.84 3.90 12.22
CA VAL A 79 5.22 3.52 11.84
C VAL A 79 5.85 4.67 11.07
N GLU A 80 6.93 5.23 11.60
CA GLU A 80 7.68 6.33 10.99
C GLU A 80 9.18 5.96 10.89
N ILE A 81 9.74 6.14 9.70
CA ILE A 81 11.15 5.85 9.45
C ILE A 81 12.08 6.99 9.89
N ASP A 82 11.58 8.23 9.91
CA ASP A 82 12.34 9.40 10.32
C ASP A 82 12.28 9.55 11.85
N PRO A 83 13.39 9.35 12.60
CA PRO A 83 13.37 9.40 14.05
C PRO A 83 13.01 10.78 14.61
N VAL A 84 13.25 11.86 13.84
CA VAL A 84 12.88 13.22 14.27
C VAL A 84 11.36 13.37 14.24
N LEU A 85 10.71 12.88 13.19
CA LEU A 85 9.25 12.91 13.06
C LEU A 85 8.59 11.93 14.03
N ALA A 86 9.14 10.74 14.21
CA ALA A 86 8.66 9.77 15.19
C ALA A 86 8.68 10.31 16.63
N ALA A 87 9.75 11.03 17.02
CA ALA A 87 9.86 11.66 18.33
C ALA A 87 8.96 12.91 18.51
N GLU A 88 8.55 13.54 17.42
CA GLU A 88 7.66 14.70 17.45
C GLU A 88 6.17 14.31 17.52
N LEU A 89 5.80 13.18 16.91
CA LEU A 89 4.40 12.76 16.83
C LEU A 89 3.69 12.67 18.19
N PRO A 90 4.27 12.07 19.25
CA PRO A 90 3.65 12.05 20.59
C PRO A 90 3.40 13.46 21.14
N LYS A 91 4.29 14.43 20.87
CA LYS A 91 4.11 15.83 21.32
C LYS A 91 2.96 16.49 20.55
N THR A 92 2.87 16.26 19.24
CA THR A 92 1.76 16.72 18.41
C THR A 92 0.41 16.20 18.98
N ILE A 93 0.36 14.92 19.34
CA ILE A 93 -0.85 14.29 19.92
C ILE A 93 -1.16 14.90 21.30
N ALA A 94 -0.16 15.03 22.16
CA ALA A 94 -0.34 15.64 23.48
C ALA A 94 -0.85 17.10 23.41
N ASP A 95 -0.40 17.87 22.41
CA ASP A 95 -0.85 19.24 22.21
C ASP A 95 -2.27 19.37 21.63
N ARG A 96 -2.72 18.38 20.85
CA ARG A 96 -3.96 18.47 20.05
C ARG A 96 -5.09 17.59 20.56
N ALA A 97 -4.75 16.50 21.24
CA ALA A 97 -5.68 15.48 21.71
C ALA A 97 -5.12 14.76 22.96
N PRO A 98 -4.75 15.50 24.05
CA PRO A 98 -4.06 14.94 25.21
C PRO A 98 -4.84 13.79 25.85
N GLU A 99 -6.15 13.87 25.89
CA GLU A 99 -7.06 12.86 26.45
C GLU A 99 -7.03 11.52 25.71
N PHE A 100 -6.53 11.48 24.47
CA PHE A 100 -6.48 10.29 23.62
C PHE A 100 -5.06 9.82 23.30
N ALA A 101 -4.04 10.42 23.92
CA ALA A 101 -2.64 10.07 23.65
C ALA A 101 -2.34 8.58 23.91
N GLY A 102 -3.01 7.97 24.88
CA GLY A 102 -2.88 6.54 25.20
C GLY A 102 -3.48 5.57 24.15
N LEU A 103 -4.14 6.08 23.11
CA LEU A 103 -4.68 5.26 22.02
C LEU A 103 -3.71 5.09 20.85
N VAL A 104 -2.54 5.75 20.88
CA VAL A 104 -1.58 5.75 19.78
C VAL A 104 -0.22 5.25 20.25
N ASP A 105 0.27 4.18 19.65
CA ASP A 105 1.64 3.70 19.78
C ASP A 105 2.47 4.18 18.58
N VAL A 106 3.68 4.70 18.81
CA VAL A 106 4.57 5.17 17.75
C VAL A 106 5.81 4.26 17.67
N VAL A 107 6.04 3.70 16.50
CA VAL A 107 7.15 2.78 16.21
C VAL A 107 8.10 3.43 15.21
N THR A 108 9.37 3.60 15.59
CA THR A 108 10.41 4.09 14.67
C THR A 108 10.98 2.89 13.91
N ALA A 109 10.52 2.68 12.66
CA ALA A 109 10.93 1.54 11.84
C ALA A 109 10.72 1.82 10.35
N ASP A 110 11.38 1.01 9.51
CA ASP A 110 11.11 0.96 8.07
C ASP A 110 9.89 0.06 7.81
N ALA A 111 8.85 0.57 7.18
CA ALA A 111 7.64 -0.17 6.83
C ALA A 111 7.90 -1.36 5.87
N LEU A 112 9.06 -1.41 5.22
CA LEU A 112 9.50 -2.56 4.44
C LEU A 112 10.00 -3.73 5.31
N ALA A 113 10.21 -3.52 6.61
CA ALA A 113 10.79 -4.49 7.53
C ALA A 113 9.91 -4.83 8.75
N VAL A 114 8.77 -4.12 8.94
CA VAL A 114 7.89 -4.38 10.09
C VAL A 114 7.06 -5.63 9.92
N GLY A 115 6.81 -6.31 11.04
CA GLY A 115 5.94 -7.46 11.17
C GLY A 115 5.04 -7.36 12.42
N GLU A 116 4.33 -8.43 12.76
CA GLU A 116 3.44 -8.47 13.93
C GLU A 116 4.18 -8.19 15.26
N ALA A 117 5.47 -8.47 15.33
CA ALA A 117 6.26 -8.24 16.54
C ALA A 117 6.36 -6.74 16.90
N GLU A 118 6.44 -5.86 15.90
CA GLU A 118 6.59 -4.42 16.06
C GLU A 118 5.25 -3.69 16.14
N VAL A 119 4.24 -4.13 15.36
CA VAL A 119 2.99 -3.38 15.18
C VAL A 119 1.74 -4.10 15.69
N GLY A 120 1.91 -5.29 16.29
CA GLY A 120 0.78 -6.12 16.69
C GLY A 120 0.04 -6.70 15.50
N ARG A 121 -1.28 -6.84 15.63
CA ARG A 121 -2.17 -7.44 14.62
C ARG A 121 -3.15 -6.41 14.07
N PRO A 122 -2.70 -5.45 13.27
CA PRO A 122 -3.59 -4.42 12.72
C PRO A 122 -4.62 -5.04 11.76
N THR A 123 -5.84 -4.52 11.83
CA THR A 123 -6.95 -4.94 10.95
C THR A 123 -7.18 -3.95 9.81
N VAL A 124 -6.75 -2.69 10.00
CA VAL A 124 -6.93 -1.59 9.04
C VAL A 124 -5.59 -0.93 8.74
N LEU A 125 -5.32 -0.66 7.45
CA LEU A 125 -4.22 0.20 7.03
C LEU A 125 -4.76 1.55 6.55
N ALA A 126 -4.20 2.65 7.05
CA ALA A 126 -4.42 3.97 6.50
C ALA A 126 -3.07 4.68 6.31
N ALA A 127 -2.74 5.15 5.10
CA ALA A 127 -1.43 5.72 4.86
C ALA A 127 -1.40 6.73 3.72
N ASN A 128 -0.61 7.79 3.89
CA ASN A 128 -0.09 8.61 2.82
C ASN A 128 1.29 8.08 2.43
N LEU A 129 1.35 7.11 1.54
CA LEU A 129 2.59 6.39 1.23
C LEU A 129 3.58 7.23 0.41
N PRO A 130 4.88 7.16 0.74
CA PRO A 130 5.92 7.77 -0.09
C PRO A 130 5.86 7.23 -1.51
N TYR A 131 5.88 8.14 -2.50
CA TYR A 131 5.59 7.80 -3.90
C TYR A 131 6.52 6.75 -4.52
N ASN A 132 7.78 6.74 -4.12
CA ASN A 132 8.81 5.85 -4.67
C ASN A 132 8.73 4.41 -4.14
N VAL A 133 8.07 4.18 -3.00
CA VAL A 133 8.05 2.87 -2.31
C VAL A 133 6.63 2.38 -1.99
N ALA A 134 5.58 3.08 -2.45
CA ALA A 134 4.19 2.77 -2.09
C ALA A 134 3.79 1.32 -2.39
N VAL A 135 4.09 0.82 -3.59
CA VAL A 135 3.74 -0.56 -3.98
C VAL A 135 4.54 -1.59 -3.18
N PRO A 136 5.89 -1.52 -3.08
CA PRO A 136 6.67 -2.41 -2.22
C PRO A 136 6.18 -2.42 -0.77
N VAL A 137 5.92 -1.25 -0.18
CA VAL A 137 5.43 -1.15 1.21
C VAL A 137 4.09 -1.86 1.37
N LEU A 138 3.10 -1.57 0.51
CA LEU A 138 1.79 -2.21 0.61
C LEU A 138 1.88 -3.73 0.45
N LEU A 139 2.63 -4.22 -0.55
CA LEU A 139 2.78 -5.66 -0.76
C LEU A 139 3.52 -6.35 0.40
N ASN A 140 4.51 -5.68 1.00
CA ASN A 140 5.21 -6.20 2.18
C ASN A 140 4.28 -6.29 3.38
N LEU A 141 3.53 -5.23 3.68
CA LEU A 141 2.57 -5.21 4.80
C LEU A 141 1.49 -6.27 4.63
N LEU A 142 0.95 -6.43 3.42
CA LEU A 142 -0.05 -7.50 3.14
C LEU A 142 0.55 -8.90 3.30
N ALA A 143 1.85 -9.07 3.10
CA ALA A 143 2.54 -10.34 3.30
C ALA A 143 2.88 -10.60 4.77
N ALA A 144 3.37 -9.58 5.49
CA ALA A 144 3.87 -9.69 6.85
C ALA A 144 2.75 -9.64 7.92
N LEU A 145 1.62 -9.01 7.58
CA LEU A 145 0.51 -8.77 8.50
C LEU A 145 -0.78 -9.43 7.96
N PRO A 146 -0.95 -10.74 8.17
CA PRO A 146 -2.14 -11.45 7.71
C PRO A 146 -3.45 -10.97 8.34
N SER A 147 -3.39 -10.29 9.49
CA SER A 147 -4.52 -9.66 10.16
C SER A 147 -5.11 -8.44 9.43
N LEU A 148 -4.37 -7.83 8.50
CA LEU A 148 -4.90 -6.71 7.71
C LEU A 148 -6.05 -7.17 6.82
N GLU A 149 -7.25 -6.65 7.07
CA GLU A 149 -8.48 -6.99 6.35
C GLU A 149 -8.77 -5.98 5.24
N ARG A 150 -8.51 -4.70 5.51
CA ARG A 150 -8.86 -3.60 4.62
C ARG A 150 -7.95 -2.39 4.83
N GLY A 151 -8.04 -1.44 3.92
CA GLY A 151 -7.32 -0.18 4.11
C GLY A 151 -7.59 0.84 3.02
N ILE A 152 -7.03 2.01 3.26
CA ILE A 152 -7.00 3.14 2.36
C ILE A 152 -5.57 3.66 2.27
N VAL A 153 -5.05 3.73 1.06
CA VAL A 153 -3.72 4.30 0.83
C VAL A 153 -3.81 5.43 -0.19
N MET A 154 -3.07 6.50 0.07
CA MET A 154 -2.91 7.60 -0.86
C MET A 154 -1.57 7.44 -1.56
N VAL A 155 -1.60 7.45 -2.87
CA VAL A 155 -0.43 7.28 -3.75
C VAL A 155 -0.52 8.20 -4.96
N GLN A 156 0.55 8.32 -5.76
CA GLN A 156 0.49 9.03 -7.03
C GLN A 156 -0.63 8.49 -7.93
N ALA A 157 -1.28 9.36 -8.70
CA ALA A 157 -2.41 9.00 -9.55
C ALA A 157 -2.09 7.84 -10.51
N GLU A 158 -0.91 7.86 -11.15
CA GLU A 158 -0.47 6.77 -12.04
C GLU A 158 -0.29 5.43 -11.29
N VAL A 159 0.25 5.47 -10.07
CA VAL A 159 0.43 4.28 -9.23
C VAL A 159 -0.93 3.72 -8.81
N ALA A 160 -1.87 4.59 -8.40
CA ALA A 160 -3.23 4.19 -8.07
C ALA A 160 -3.94 3.51 -9.25
N ASP A 161 -3.81 4.11 -10.45
CA ASP A 161 -4.41 3.55 -11.66
C ASP A 161 -3.86 2.15 -11.97
N ARG A 162 -2.57 1.93 -11.76
CA ARG A 162 -1.96 0.60 -11.89
C ARG A 162 -2.45 -0.37 -10.83
N MET A 163 -2.54 0.06 -9.57
CA MET A 163 -3.01 -0.81 -8.47
C MET A 163 -4.45 -1.27 -8.67
N CYS A 164 -5.31 -0.40 -9.21
CA CYS A 164 -6.73 -0.67 -9.45
C CYS A 164 -7.03 -1.31 -10.80
N ALA A 165 -6.03 -1.44 -11.69
CA ALA A 165 -6.25 -1.97 -13.04
C ALA A 165 -6.53 -3.47 -13.01
N GLY A 166 -7.55 -3.90 -13.78
CA GLY A 166 -7.83 -5.29 -14.08
C GLY A 166 -7.11 -5.79 -15.34
N PRO A 167 -7.10 -7.12 -15.58
CA PRO A 167 -6.54 -7.73 -16.79
C PRO A 167 -7.12 -7.14 -18.08
N GLY A 168 -6.31 -7.09 -19.13
CA GLY A 168 -6.69 -6.59 -20.46
C GLY A 168 -6.50 -5.09 -20.65
N GLY A 169 -6.26 -4.34 -19.59
CA GLY A 169 -6.05 -2.89 -19.64
C GLY A 169 -4.60 -2.50 -19.92
N ARG A 170 -4.40 -1.36 -20.62
CA ARG A 170 -3.05 -0.80 -20.88
C ARG A 170 -2.24 -0.53 -19.61
N VAL A 171 -2.91 -0.24 -18.50
CA VAL A 171 -2.31 0.15 -17.22
C VAL A 171 -2.02 -1.06 -16.33
N TYR A 172 -2.70 -2.19 -16.57
CA TYR A 172 -2.49 -3.44 -15.84
C TYR A 172 -1.02 -3.90 -15.94
N GLY A 173 -0.44 -4.28 -14.83
CA GLY A 173 0.97 -4.64 -14.75
C GLY A 173 1.30 -5.53 -13.56
N ALA A 174 2.59 -5.79 -13.34
CA ALA A 174 3.04 -6.58 -12.19
C ALA A 174 2.51 -6.08 -10.84
N PRO A 175 2.46 -4.76 -10.55
CA PRO A 175 1.84 -4.27 -9.32
C PRO A 175 0.38 -4.66 -9.17
N SER A 176 -0.40 -4.57 -10.26
CA SER A 176 -1.82 -4.96 -10.27
C SER A 176 -2.00 -6.44 -9.98
N ALA A 177 -1.26 -7.30 -10.70
CA ALA A 177 -1.32 -8.75 -10.54
C ALA A 177 -0.86 -9.20 -9.14
N LYS A 178 0.23 -8.61 -8.62
CA LYS A 178 0.73 -8.93 -7.28
C LYS A 178 -0.21 -8.48 -6.17
N LEU A 179 -0.84 -7.30 -6.31
CA LEU A 179 -1.85 -6.84 -5.35
C LEU A 179 -3.08 -7.75 -5.36
N ALA A 180 -3.52 -8.19 -6.55
CA ALA A 180 -4.64 -9.11 -6.71
C ALA A 180 -4.41 -10.51 -6.10
N TRP A 181 -3.19 -10.85 -5.69
CA TRP A 181 -2.91 -12.04 -4.87
C TRP A 181 -3.48 -11.91 -3.47
N TYR A 182 -3.50 -10.69 -2.91
CA TYR A 182 -3.87 -10.43 -1.52
C TYR A 182 -5.24 -9.79 -1.36
N ALA A 183 -5.62 -8.93 -2.30
CA ALA A 183 -6.74 -8.03 -2.09
C ALA A 183 -7.35 -7.56 -3.41
N SER A 184 -8.63 -7.25 -3.36
CA SER A 184 -9.30 -6.42 -4.36
C SER A 184 -8.99 -4.94 -4.08
N ALA A 185 -8.71 -4.16 -5.12
CA ALA A 185 -8.42 -2.74 -5.00
C ALA A 185 -9.33 -1.91 -5.92
N ARG A 186 -9.74 -0.72 -5.44
CA ARG A 186 -10.54 0.22 -6.21
C ARG A 186 -10.12 1.66 -5.94
N ALA A 187 -10.27 2.53 -6.93
CA ALA A 187 -10.12 3.96 -6.72
C ALA A 187 -11.23 4.49 -5.78
N ALA A 188 -10.84 5.33 -4.82
CA ALA A 188 -11.71 5.85 -3.78
C ALA A 188 -11.76 7.39 -3.74
N GLY A 189 -11.12 8.06 -4.69
CA GLY A 189 -11.12 9.52 -4.82
C GLY A 189 -9.80 10.06 -5.34
N THR A 190 -9.82 11.33 -5.73
CA THR A 190 -8.64 12.08 -6.17
C THR A 190 -8.31 13.15 -5.12
N VAL A 191 -7.03 13.33 -4.85
CA VAL A 191 -6.53 14.33 -3.91
C VAL A 191 -5.64 15.30 -4.69
N PRO A 192 -6.04 16.58 -4.81
CA PRO A 192 -5.30 17.56 -5.59
C PRO A 192 -3.96 17.89 -4.92
N ARG A 193 -2.94 18.14 -5.71
CA ARG A 193 -1.59 18.48 -5.22
C ARG A 193 -1.54 19.73 -4.32
N SER A 194 -2.53 20.61 -4.43
CA SER A 194 -2.59 21.84 -3.62
C SER A 194 -2.79 21.61 -2.13
N VAL A 195 -3.25 20.41 -1.72
CA VAL A 195 -3.44 20.07 -0.30
C VAL A 195 -2.16 19.62 0.41
N PHE A 196 -1.03 19.60 -0.31
CA PHE A 196 0.25 19.15 0.22
C PHE A 196 1.26 20.29 0.42
N TRP A 197 2.15 20.09 1.35
CA TRP A 197 3.38 20.89 1.50
C TRP A 197 4.58 19.96 1.73
N PRO A 198 5.64 20.06 0.91
CA PRO A 198 5.70 20.81 -0.37
C PRO A 198 4.65 20.31 -1.38
N VAL A 199 4.31 21.16 -2.35
CA VAL A 199 3.37 20.77 -3.42
C VAL A 199 4.06 19.76 -4.35
N PRO A 200 3.52 18.53 -4.52
CA PRO A 200 4.09 17.55 -5.44
C PRO A 200 3.84 17.94 -6.91
N ASN A 201 4.56 17.31 -7.83
CA ASN A 201 4.43 17.58 -9.26
C ASN A 201 3.18 16.93 -9.89
N VAL A 202 2.58 15.94 -9.24
CA VAL A 202 1.44 15.15 -9.73
C VAL A 202 0.35 15.05 -8.67
N ASP A 203 -0.88 14.87 -9.09
CA ASP A 203 -1.99 14.61 -8.20
C ASP A 203 -1.88 13.21 -7.58
N SER A 204 -2.55 13.03 -6.45
CA SER A 204 -2.67 11.77 -5.75
C SER A 204 -4.08 11.20 -5.92
N LYS A 205 -4.18 9.87 -5.76
CA LYS A 205 -5.46 9.16 -5.66
C LYS A 205 -5.49 8.30 -4.42
N LEU A 206 -6.68 8.09 -3.93
CA LEU A 206 -6.98 7.15 -2.86
C LEU A 206 -7.30 5.80 -3.46
N VAL A 207 -6.68 4.75 -2.93
CA VAL A 207 -6.92 3.35 -3.26
C VAL A 207 -7.46 2.67 -2.01
N ALA A 208 -8.71 2.25 -2.06
CA ALA A 208 -9.27 1.37 -1.05
C ALA A 208 -9.04 -0.08 -1.46
N PHE A 209 -8.65 -0.91 -0.49
CA PHE A 209 -8.51 -2.35 -0.71
C PHE A 209 -9.24 -3.16 0.36
N ALA A 210 -9.65 -4.36 -0.02
CA ALA A 210 -10.18 -5.36 0.89
C ALA A 210 -9.47 -6.69 0.63
N ARG A 211 -8.92 -7.31 1.70
CA ARG A 211 -8.22 -8.59 1.62
C ARG A 211 -9.19 -9.69 1.23
N HIS A 212 -8.69 -10.66 0.52
CA HIS A 212 -9.33 -11.94 0.24
C HIS A 212 -8.29 -13.07 0.28
N ASP A 213 -8.74 -14.29 0.25
CA ASP A 213 -7.85 -15.44 0.15
C ASP A 213 -7.14 -15.45 -1.22
N PRO A 214 -5.86 -15.87 -1.25
CA PRO A 214 -5.15 -16.03 -2.51
C PRO A 214 -5.80 -17.11 -3.39
N PRO A 215 -5.52 -17.12 -4.70
CA PRO A 215 -5.98 -18.21 -5.58
C PRO A 215 -5.57 -19.58 -5.04
N SER A 216 -6.47 -20.56 -5.14
CA SER A 216 -6.17 -21.95 -4.76
C SER A 216 -5.06 -22.50 -5.67
N THR A 217 -3.93 -22.86 -5.07
CA THR A 217 -2.75 -23.41 -5.78
C THR A 217 -1.79 -24.07 -4.78
N SER A 218 -1.05 -25.07 -5.22
CA SER A 218 0.09 -25.63 -4.48
C SER A 218 1.35 -24.77 -4.57
N ALA A 219 1.42 -23.86 -5.56
CA ALA A 219 2.58 -23.00 -5.74
C ALA A 219 2.64 -21.92 -4.66
N SER A 220 3.84 -21.70 -4.12
CA SER A 220 4.10 -20.62 -3.19
C SER A 220 3.90 -19.25 -3.85
N ARG A 221 3.61 -18.22 -3.04
CA ARG A 221 3.58 -16.83 -3.49
C ARG A 221 4.83 -16.42 -4.28
N ALA A 222 6.01 -16.84 -3.80
CA ALA A 222 7.29 -16.49 -4.44
C ALA A 222 7.37 -17.05 -5.87
N GLU A 223 6.92 -18.27 -6.07
CA GLU A 223 6.88 -18.92 -7.39
C GLU A 223 5.89 -18.22 -8.32
N VAL A 224 4.70 -17.90 -7.83
CA VAL A 224 3.70 -17.16 -8.61
C VAL A 224 4.22 -15.77 -8.99
N PHE A 225 4.84 -15.05 -8.07
CA PHE A 225 5.40 -13.71 -8.32
C PHE A 225 6.57 -13.77 -9.31
N ALA A 226 7.37 -14.84 -9.30
CA ALA A 226 8.41 -15.03 -10.31
C ALA A 226 7.84 -15.18 -11.73
N VAL A 227 6.70 -15.86 -11.88
CA VAL A 227 5.99 -15.92 -13.17
C VAL A 227 5.47 -14.56 -13.59
N VAL A 228 4.86 -13.82 -12.67
CA VAL A 228 4.38 -12.44 -12.90
C VAL A 228 5.54 -11.56 -13.38
N ASP A 229 6.67 -11.56 -12.67
CA ASP A 229 7.83 -10.72 -13.00
C ASP A 229 8.42 -11.08 -14.37
N ALA A 230 8.52 -12.38 -14.68
CA ALA A 230 9.00 -12.85 -15.99
C ALA A 230 8.06 -12.40 -17.13
N ALA A 231 6.75 -12.52 -16.94
CA ALA A 231 5.76 -12.14 -17.93
C ALA A 231 5.75 -10.62 -18.20
N PHE A 232 5.81 -9.81 -17.15
CA PHE A 232 5.80 -8.34 -17.27
C PHE A 232 7.18 -7.74 -17.58
N GLY A 233 8.27 -8.46 -17.31
CA GLY A 233 9.62 -8.07 -17.73
C GLY A 233 9.78 -8.00 -19.26
N GLN A 234 8.95 -8.74 -20.00
CA GLN A 234 8.88 -8.70 -21.45
C GLN A 234 7.46 -8.43 -21.96
N ARG A 235 6.81 -7.40 -21.42
CA ARG A 235 5.38 -7.08 -21.61
C ARG A 235 4.88 -7.15 -23.07
N ARG A 236 5.70 -6.77 -24.05
CA ARG A 236 5.32 -6.77 -25.48
C ARG A 236 5.41 -8.14 -26.15
N LYS A 237 5.99 -9.13 -25.49
CA LYS A 237 6.14 -10.49 -26.04
C LYS A 237 4.95 -11.38 -25.66
N THR A 238 4.76 -12.45 -26.43
CA THR A 238 3.85 -13.53 -26.03
C THR A 238 4.36 -14.23 -24.78
N LEU A 239 3.49 -14.86 -24.01
CA LEU A 239 3.87 -15.61 -22.80
C LEU A 239 4.89 -16.70 -23.08
N ARG A 240 4.78 -17.40 -24.21
CA ARG A 240 5.79 -18.38 -24.66
C ARG A 240 7.19 -17.78 -24.69
N ALA A 241 7.32 -16.59 -25.25
CA ALA A 241 8.62 -15.92 -25.35
C ALA A 241 9.05 -15.29 -24.01
N ALA A 242 8.12 -14.62 -23.31
CA ALA A 242 8.40 -13.93 -22.05
C ALA A 242 8.84 -14.89 -20.94
N LEU A 243 8.19 -16.04 -20.84
CA LEU A 243 8.48 -17.06 -19.81
C LEU A 243 9.62 -18.01 -20.22
N GLY A 244 10.19 -17.88 -21.43
CA GLY A 244 11.25 -18.77 -21.92
C GLY A 244 12.45 -18.84 -20.97
N GLY A 245 12.92 -17.73 -20.43
CA GLY A 245 14.01 -17.69 -19.45
C GLY A 245 13.63 -18.34 -18.11
N TRP A 246 12.43 -18.08 -17.62
CA TRP A 246 11.92 -18.66 -16.38
C TRP A 246 11.70 -20.18 -16.50
N ALA A 247 11.22 -20.66 -17.64
CA ALA A 247 10.94 -22.08 -17.90
C ALA A 247 12.16 -22.87 -18.39
N GLY A 248 13.28 -22.21 -18.70
CA GLY A 248 14.48 -22.77 -19.28
C GLY A 248 14.54 -22.75 -20.81
N SER A 249 13.40 -22.69 -21.49
CA SER A 249 13.31 -22.47 -22.95
C SER A 249 11.90 -22.07 -23.36
N PRO A 250 11.70 -21.45 -24.55
CA PRO A 250 10.36 -21.15 -25.07
C PRO A 250 9.48 -22.39 -25.26
N ALA A 251 10.09 -23.54 -25.66
CA ALA A 251 9.38 -24.81 -25.79
C ALA A 251 8.91 -25.36 -24.40
N ALA A 252 9.73 -25.22 -23.39
CA ALA A 252 9.33 -25.58 -22.03
C ALA A 252 8.21 -24.65 -21.51
N ALA A 253 8.31 -23.34 -21.76
CA ALA A 253 7.26 -22.39 -21.42
C ALA A 253 5.92 -22.74 -22.11
N GLU A 254 5.94 -23.10 -23.40
CA GLU A 254 4.74 -23.50 -24.13
C GLU A 254 4.07 -24.73 -23.50
N ARG A 255 4.84 -25.76 -23.13
CA ARG A 255 4.30 -26.96 -22.47
C ARG A 255 3.64 -26.61 -21.10
N LEU A 256 4.28 -25.76 -20.31
CA LEU A 256 3.73 -25.32 -19.02
C LEU A 256 2.46 -24.50 -19.18
N LEU A 257 2.43 -23.57 -20.15
CA LEU A 257 1.26 -22.76 -20.44
C LEU A 257 0.07 -23.64 -20.88
N ARG A 258 0.30 -24.61 -21.76
CA ARG A 258 -0.75 -25.56 -22.17
C ARG A 258 -1.25 -26.43 -21.02
N ALA A 259 -0.35 -26.91 -20.15
CA ALA A 259 -0.73 -27.69 -18.96
C ALA A 259 -1.56 -26.84 -17.98
N ALA A 260 -1.26 -25.54 -17.86
CA ALA A 260 -2.03 -24.59 -17.07
C ALA A 260 -3.35 -24.14 -17.73
N GLY A 261 -3.66 -24.57 -18.95
CA GLY A 261 -4.83 -24.11 -19.70
C GLY A 261 -4.74 -22.66 -20.17
N VAL A 262 -3.52 -22.16 -20.41
CA VAL A 262 -3.25 -20.77 -20.83
C VAL A 262 -2.71 -20.76 -22.27
N ASP A 263 -3.25 -19.86 -23.10
CA ASP A 263 -2.76 -19.68 -24.47
C ASP A 263 -1.32 -19.17 -24.50
N PRO A 264 -0.36 -19.93 -25.10
CA PRO A 264 1.03 -19.49 -25.24
C PRO A 264 1.22 -18.22 -26.08
N GLY A 265 0.25 -17.89 -26.93
CA GLY A 265 0.22 -16.70 -27.78
C GLY A 265 -0.29 -15.45 -27.02
N ALA A 266 -0.95 -15.62 -25.89
CA ALA A 266 -1.41 -14.51 -25.05
C ALA A 266 -0.24 -13.67 -24.52
N ARG A 267 -0.55 -12.48 -23.98
CA ARG A 267 0.40 -11.61 -23.27
C ARG A 267 0.08 -11.60 -21.78
N GLY A 268 1.09 -11.33 -20.93
CA GLY A 268 0.92 -11.27 -19.48
C GLY A 268 -0.16 -10.29 -19.04
N GLU A 269 -0.36 -9.19 -19.78
CA GLU A 269 -1.38 -8.19 -19.46
C GLU A 269 -2.83 -8.67 -19.58
N SER A 270 -3.09 -9.79 -20.24
CA SER A 270 -4.43 -10.36 -20.37
C SER A 270 -4.81 -11.34 -19.26
N LEU A 271 -3.85 -11.73 -18.41
CA LEU A 271 -4.04 -12.79 -17.42
C LEU A 271 -4.42 -12.26 -16.04
N PRO A 272 -5.46 -12.81 -15.39
CA PRO A 272 -5.69 -12.62 -13.96
C PRO A 272 -4.65 -13.38 -13.13
N ILE A 273 -4.51 -13.03 -11.85
CA ILE A 273 -3.54 -13.65 -10.93
C ILE A 273 -3.72 -15.17 -10.81
N ALA A 274 -4.95 -15.67 -10.91
CA ALA A 274 -5.24 -17.10 -10.86
C ALA A 274 -4.56 -17.89 -12.01
N ASP A 275 -4.42 -17.29 -13.18
CA ASP A 275 -3.73 -17.93 -14.32
C ASP A 275 -2.22 -18.00 -14.06
N PHE A 276 -1.62 -16.96 -13.49
CA PHE A 276 -0.23 -17.00 -13.05
C PHE A 276 0.02 -18.07 -11.99
N ALA A 277 -0.94 -18.26 -11.06
CA ALA A 277 -0.88 -19.32 -10.07
C ALA A 277 -0.91 -20.72 -10.73
N ARG A 278 -1.81 -20.96 -11.70
CA ARG A 278 -1.84 -22.23 -12.45
C ARG A 278 -0.55 -22.48 -13.23
N ILE A 279 0.04 -21.45 -13.82
CA ILE A 279 1.32 -21.58 -14.55
C ILE A 279 2.46 -21.98 -13.59
N ALA A 280 2.51 -21.36 -12.40
CA ALA A 280 3.51 -21.70 -11.39
C ALA A 280 3.32 -23.14 -10.89
N GLN A 281 2.09 -23.55 -10.59
CA GLN A 281 1.75 -24.91 -10.16
C GLN A 281 2.14 -25.95 -11.20
N ALA A 282 1.84 -25.73 -12.49
CA ALA A 282 2.20 -26.66 -13.58
C ALA A 282 3.72 -26.93 -13.70
N ARG A 283 4.56 -26.10 -13.08
CA ARG A 283 6.01 -26.33 -12.97
C ARG A 283 6.38 -27.29 -11.86
N GLN A 284 5.61 -27.34 -10.77
CA GLN A 284 5.85 -28.25 -9.62
C GLN A 284 5.38 -29.68 -9.94
N ASP A 285 4.30 -29.82 -10.72
CA ASP A 285 3.68 -31.12 -11.03
C ASP A 285 4.52 -31.95 -12.05
N ARG A 286 5.80 -31.60 -12.24
CA ARG A 286 6.80 -32.29 -13.07
C ARG A 286 7.82 -32.97 -12.19
#